data_4c9bb3afba79b607947f2f69f4cb2e35
#
_entry.id   4c9bb3afba79b607947f2f69f4cb2e35
#
_cell.length_a   1.000
_cell.length_b   1.000
_cell.length_c   1.000
_cell.angle_alpha   90.00
_cell.angle_beta   90.00
_cell.angle_gamma   90.00
#
_symmetry.space_group_name_H-M   'P 1'
#
loop_
_entity.id
_entity.type
_entity.pdbx_description
1 polymer ?
#
loop_
_entity_poly.entity_id
_entity_poly.type
_entity_poly.pdbx_seq_one_letter_code
_entity_poly.pdbx_strand_id
1 'polypeptide(L)'
;MRISILAFSAMVLVSLPCADNAMAQSTVPVPNVSGMVMHEAVPTASRFLLDETSHILVGVLAALAGVLAHRAWSRRRWRRAPAGVIVEAVLAVDLVNSTWLATHHGEDLAMRARNVLERRTLAAANANGVTFVENTGDGCMMTFPSVLAAALTARKLLQGLRDRPPEMAPGPSLEVRSAVTYGQILLDARGARHGATINKAFRLMGVSSDAFVVVEGEERLTEIPDRNRIFLDEDAANELGSAEVTLSRVGICRLKGFSGFHRVDALVWS
;
A
#
# COMPACT_ATOMS: atom_id res chain seq x y z
N MET A 1 -23.90 12.97 -10.14
CA MET A 1 -24.72 11.94 -9.51
C MET A 1 -23.81 11.15 -8.57
N ARG A 2 -23.91 11.42 -7.27
CA ARG A 2 -23.04 10.85 -6.22
C ARG A 2 -23.66 9.53 -5.76
N ILE A 3 -22.95 8.43 -5.87
CA ILE A 3 -23.33 7.16 -5.25
C ILE A 3 -22.32 6.90 -4.13
N SER A 4 -22.78 7.10 -2.90
CA SER A 4 -22.08 6.70 -1.69
C SER A 4 -22.16 5.19 -1.54
N ILE A 5 -21.03 4.50 -1.52
CA ILE A 5 -20.94 3.10 -1.14
C ILE A 5 -20.58 3.04 0.34
N LEU A 6 -21.59 2.75 1.14
CA LEU A 6 -21.44 2.39 2.56
C LEU A 6 -20.76 1.02 2.66
N ALA A 7 -19.59 0.99 3.29
CA ALA A 7 -18.91 -0.24 3.68
C ALA A 7 -19.62 -0.83 4.92
N PHE A 8 -20.26 -1.97 4.76
CA PHE A 8 -20.77 -2.78 5.87
C PHE A 8 -19.62 -3.65 6.40
N SER A 9 -19.05 -3.28 7.53
CA SER A 9 -18.22 -4.16 8.37
C SER A 9 -19.14 -5.02 9.22
N ALA A 10 -19.34 -6.27 8.83
CA ALA A 10 -19.99 -7.27 9.66
C ALA A 10 -18.94 -7.88 10.60
N MET A 11 -18.96 -7.43 11.85
CA MET A 11 -18.21 -8.01 12.97
C MET A 11 -19.05 -9.17 13.53
N VAL A 12 -18.67 -10.41 13.22
CA VAL A 12 -19.30 -11.61 13.81
C VAL A 12 -18.63 -11.84 15.17
N LEU A 13 -19.32 -11.47 16.22
CA LEU A 13 -19.01 -11.88 17.60
C LEU A 13 -19.60 -13.27 17.82
N VAL A 14 -18.75 -14.29 17.90
CA VAL A 14 -19.13 -15.62 18.38
C VAL A 14 -19.05 -15.60 19.91
N SER A 15 -20.19 -15.52 20.58
CA SER A 15 -20.31 -15.74 22.02
C SER A 15 -20.53 -17.25 22.28
N LEU A 16 -19.56 -17.86 22.95
CA LEU A 16 -19.67 -19.21 23.52
C LEU A 16 -20.48 -19.13 24.84
N PRO A 17 -21.48 -19.98 25.09
CA PRO A 17 -22.10 -20.08 26.40
C PRO A 17 -21.24 -20.91 27.35
N CYS A 18 -20.96 -20.32 28.51
CA CYS A 18 -20.39 -20.99 29.67
C CYS A 18 -21.41 -21.94 30.26
N ALA A 19 -21.03 -23.20 30.44
CA ALA A 19 -21.84 -24.20 31.17
C ALA A 19 -21.46 -24.15 32.63
N ASP A 20 -22.36 -23.62 33.47
CA ASP A 20 -22.27 -23.75 34.92
C ASP A 20 -22.82 -25.08 35.39
N ASN A 21 -21.98 -25.80 36.11
CA ASN A 21 -22.27 -27.03 36.84
C ASN A 21 -22.97 -26.69 38.16
N ALA A 22 -24.22 -27.10 38.33
CA ALA A 22 -24.87 -27.12 39.65
C ALA A 22 -25.40 -28.53 39.93
N MET A 23 -24.71 -29.23 40.84
CA MET A 23 -25.21 -30.43 41.49
C MET A 23 -26.37 -30.08 42.41
N ALA A 24 -27.49 -30.76 42.24
CA ALA A 24 -28.49 -30.92 43.28
C ALA A 24 -29.04 -32.36 43.24
N GLN A 25 -28.73 -33.11 44.26
CA GLN A 25 -29.35 -34.39 44.59
C GLN A 25 -30.75 -34.18 45.11
N SER A 26 -31.73 -34.88 44.55
CA SER A 26 -32.96 -35.16 45.25
C SER A 26 -33.53 -36.52 44.83
N THR A 27 -33.64 -37.40 45.82
CA THR A 27 -34.25 -38.72 45.78
C THR A 27 -35.77 -38.58 45.75
N VAL A 28 -36.45 -39.25 44.79
CA VAL A 28 -37.91 -39.52 44.82
C VAL A 28 -38.18 -40.90 44.20
N PRO A 29 -39.17 -41.67 44.70
CA PRO A 29 -39.28 -43.11 44.50
C PRO A 29 -39.94 -43.51 43.20
N VAL A 30 -39.60 -44.75 42.80
CA VAL A 30 -40.05 -45.42 41.58
C VAL A 30 -41.48 -45.97 41.75
N PRO A 31 -42.42 -45.70 40.86
CA PRO A 31 -43.62 -46.52 40.67
C PRO A 31 -43.40 -47.49 39.48
N ASN A 32 -43.71 -48.74 39.75
CA ASN A 32 -43.79 -49.83 38.83
C ASN A 32 -44.95 -49.62 37.86
N VAL A 33 -44.70 -49.58 36.55
CA VAL A 33 -45.76 -49.72 35.54
C VAL A 33 -45.26 -50.63 34.41
N SER A 34 -45.84 -51.82 34.42
CA SER A 34 -45.77 -52.77 33.28
C SER A 34 -46.58 -52.17 32.10
N GLY A 35 -45.99 -52.26 30.92
CA GLY A 35 -46.68 -52.19 29.65
C GLY A 35 -46.75 -50.82 29.00
N MET A 36 -45.72 -50.49 28.18
CA MET A 36 -45.91 -49.52 27.14
C MET A 36 -45.00 -49.83 25.95
N VAL A 37 -45.65 -49.80 24.84
CA VAL A 37 -45.15 -50.04 23.46
C VAL A 37 -43.95 -49.18 23.14
N MET A 38 -42.87 -49.78 22.66
CA MET A 38 -41.71 -49.10 22.10
C MET A 38 -42.12 -48.33 20.84
N HIS A 39 -42.32 -47.01 20.96
CA HIS A 39 -42.20 -46.10 19.79
C HIS A 39 -40.76 -45.70 19.66
N GLU A 40 -40.15 -46.10 18.55
CA GLU A 40 -38.82 -45.66 18.17
C GLU A 40 -38.79 -44.14 18.04
N ALA A 41 -38.17 -43.45 19.00
CA ALA A 41 -37.79 -42.08 18.89
C ALA A 41 -36.47 -42.03 18.08
N VAL A 42 -36.58 -41.83 16.78
CA VAL A 42 -35.44 -41.52 15.91
C VAL A 42 -34.85 -40.17 16.34
N PRO A 43 -33.55 -40.08 16.55
CA PRO A 43 -32.93 -38.95 17.23
C PRO A 43 -33.00 -37.65 16.37
N THR A 44 -33.65 -36.66 16.89
CA THR A 44 -33.77 -35.29 16.35
C THR A 44 -32.40 -34.57 16.31
N ALA A 45 -31.38 -35.11 16.98
CA ALA A 45 -30.04 -34.54 17.04
C ALA A 45 -29.26 -34.53 15.70
N SER A 46 -29.52 -35.52 14.82
CA SER A 46 -28.83 -35.62 13.54
C SER A 46 -29.30 -34.57 12.51
N ARG A 47 -30.53 -34.11 12.61
CA ARG A 47 -31.05 -33.05 11.73
C ARG A 47 -30.52 -31.67 12.10
N PHE A 48 -30.32 -31.39 13.39
CA PHE A 48 -29.78 -30.09 13.85
C PHE A 48 -28.33 -29.87 13.45
N LEU A 49 -27.48 -30.92 13.55
CA LEU A 49 -26.06 -30.85 13.17
C LEU A 49 -25.85 -30.70 11.65
N LEU A 50 -26.76 -31.24 10.85
CA LEU A 50 -26.68 -31.11 9.38
C LEU A 50 -27.08 -29.68 8.90
N ASP A 51 -27.93 -29.00 9.65
CA ASP A 51 -28.37 -27.64 9.29
C ASP A 51 -27.31 -26.60 9.61
N GLU A 52 -26.66 -26.65 10.78
CA GLU A 52 -25.56 -25.74 11.13
C GLU A 52 -24.34 -25.89 10.22
N THR A 53 -23.96 -27.11 9.88
CA THR A 53 -22.82 -27.37 8.95
C THR A 53 -23.12 -26.86 7.56
N SER A 54 -24.38 -26.92 7.11
CA SER A 54 -24.81 -26.39 5.82
C SER A 54 -24.66 -24.87 5.75
N HIS A 55 -25.03 -24.14 6.79
CA HIS A 55 -24.89 -22.68 6.85
C HIS A 55 -23.44 -22.23 6.87
N ILE A 56 -22.56 -22.93 7.59
CA ILE A 56 -21.12 -22.66 7.61
C ILE A 56 -20.52 -22.91 6.22
N LEU A 57 -20.87 -24.02 5.57
CA LEU A 57 -20.36 -24.36 4.24
C LEU A 57 -20.80 -23.32 3.19
N VAL A 58 -22.06 -22.90 3.21
CA VAL A 58 -22.59 -21.85 2.33
C VAL A 58 -21.87 -20.53 2.58
N GLY A 59 -21.62 -20.15 3.83
CA GLY A 59 -20.86 -18.94 4.19
C GLY A 59 -19.43 -18.95 3.65
N VAL A 60 -18.73 -20.08 3.78
CA VAL A 60 -17.36 -20.25 3.26
C VAL A 60 -17.34 -20.22 1.74
N LEU A 61 -18.29 -20.86 1.08
CA LEU A 61 -18.39 -20.83 -0.39
C LEU A 61 -18.72 -19.44 -0.91
N ALA A 62 -19.60 -18.69 -0.23
CA ALA A 62 -19.92 -17.30 -0.59
C ALA A 62 -18.71 -16.37 -0.40
N ALA A 63 -17.93 -16.53 0.67
CA ALA A 63 -16.70 -15.79 0.90
C ALA A 63 -15.63 -16.08 -0.17
N LEU A 64 -15.45 -17.37 -0.52
CA LEU A 64 -14.54 -17.78 -1.59
C LEU A 64 -14.98 -17.24 -2.94
N ALA A 65 -16.27 -17.28 -3.27
CA ALA A 65 -16.81 -16.70 -4.50
C ALA A 65 -16.60 -15.18 -4.54
N GLY A 66 -16.78 -14.49 -3.43
CA GLY A 66 -16.49 -13.05 -3.28
C GLY A 66 -15.03 -12.71 -3.54
N VAL A 67 -14.09 -13.47 -2.96
CA VAL A 67 -12.65 -13.31 -3.19
C VAL A 67 -12.27 -13.58 -4.65
N LEU A 68 -12.82 -14.65 -5.24
CA LEU A 68 -12.58 -14.99 -6.65
C LEU A 68 -13.17 -13.95 -7.59
N ALA A 69 -14.37 -13.46 -7.31
CA ALA A 69 -15.01 -12.38 -8.08
C ALA A 69 -14.21 -11.08 -7.98
N HIS A 70 -13.74 -10.71 -6.77
CA HIS A 70 -12.88 -9.55 -6.58
C HIS A 70 -11.55 -9.68 -7.33
N ARG A 71 -10.88 -10.86 -7.26
CA ARG A 71 -9.66 -11.13 -8.03
C ARG A 71 -9.91 -11.13 -9.54
N ALA A 72 -11.02 -11.66 -10.00
CA ALA A 72 -11.38 -11.64 -11.42
C ALA A 72 -11.71 -10.21 -11.89
N TRP A 73 -12.40 -9.42 -11.07
CA TRP A 73 -12.72 -8.02 -11.36
C TRP A 73 -11.47 -7.14 -11.38
N SER A 74 -10.57 -7.28 -10.41
CA SER A 74 -9.29 -6.58 -10.40
C SER A 74 -8.44 -6.94 -11.61
N ARG A 75 -8.32 -8.25 -11.95
CA ARG A 75 -7.61 -8.70 -13.16
C ARG A 75 -8.25 -8.18 -14.47
N ARG A 76 -9.57 -8.05 -14.54
CA ARG A 76 -10.27 -7.49 -15.73
C ARG A 76 -10.06 -5.98 -15.83
N ARG A 77 -10.00 -5.26 -14.73
CA ARG A 77 -9.73 -3.82 -14.73
C ARG A 77 -8.34 -3.50 -15.31
N TRP A 78 -7.34 -4.35 -15.02
CA TRP A 78 -5.97 -4.23 -15.56
C TRP A 78 -5.82 -4.74 -17.00
N ARG A 79 -6.74 -5.58 -17.50
CA ARG A 79 -6.65 -6.18 -18.85
C ARG A 79 -7.17 -5.31 -19.97
N ARG A 80 -7.67 -4.10 -19.74
CA ARG A 80 -8.36 -3.28 -20.75
C ARG A 80 -7.87 -1.84 -20.86
N ALA A 81 -6.67 -1.52 -20.38
CA ALA A 81 -6.06 -0.28 -20.78
C ALA A 81 -5.64 -0.42 -22.25
N PRO A 82 -6.13 0.42 -23.17
CA PRO A 82 -5.65 0.39 -24.55
C PRO A 82 -4.16 0.65 -24.53
N ALA A 83 -3.38 -0.19 -25.23
CA ALA A 83 -1.96 0.09 -25.44
C ALA A 83 -1.84 1.48 -26.09
N GLY A 84 -0.95 2.31 -25.58
CA GLY A 84 -0.83 3.67 -26.10
C GLY A 84 0.09 4.54 -25.28
N VAL A 85 0.08 5.82 -25.60
CA VAL A 85 0.81 6.85 -24.87
C VAL A 85 -0.18 7.57 -23.96
N ILE A 86 0.15 7.65 -22.69
CA ILE A 86 -0.58 8.43 -21.68
C ILE A 86 0.36 9.44 -21.04
N VAL A 87 -0.18 10.44 -20.37
CA VAL A 87 0.61 11.40 -19.59
C VAL A 87 0.19 11.24 -18.14
N GLU A 88 1.15 10.88 -17.30
CA GLU A 88 0.93 10.68 -15.86
C GLU A 88 2.13 11.22 -15.06
N ALA A 89 1.90 11.49 -13.77
CA ALA A 89 2.96 11.71 -12.83
C ALA A 89 3.48 10.36 -12.29
N VAL A 90 4.80 10.21 -12.21
CA VAL A 90 5.47 9.04 -11.65
C VAL A 90 6.05 9.41 -10.30
N LEU A 91 5.73 8.65 -9.27
CA LEU A 91 6.38 8.69 -7.97
C LEU A 91 7.21 7.43 -7.77
N ALA A 92 8.52 7.56 -7.63
CA ALA A 92 9.41 6.51 -7.18
C ALA A 92 9.76 6.73 -5.71
N VAL A 93 9.73 5.66 -4.93
CA VAL A 93 10.08 5.64 -3.50
C VAL A 93 11.04 4.48 -3.25
N ASP A 94 12.07 4.71 -2.46
CA ASP A 94 13.10 3.73 -2.16
C ASP A 94 13.56 3.81 -0.70
N LEU A 95 13.87 2.67 -0.11
CA LEU A 95 14.42 2.57 1.24
C LEU A 95 15.91 2.91 1.24
N VAL A 96 16.31 3.90 2.02
CA VAL A 96 17.72 4.27 2.16
C VAL A 96 18.48 3.14 2.84
N ASN A 97 19.65 2.78 2.28
CA ASN A 97 20.56 1.78 2.83
C ASN A 97 19.92 0.38 3.04
N SER A 98 19.00 -0.04 2.17
CA SER A 98 18.32 -1.35 2.26
C SER A 98 19.29 -2.53 2.32
N THR A 99 20.35 -2.51 1.52
CA THR A 99 21.42 -3.53 1.52
C THR A 99 22.20 -3.53 2.84
N TRP A 100 22.56 -2.35 3.36
CA TRP A 100 23.25 -2.24 4.65
C TRP A 100 22.38 -2.78 5.79
N LEU A 101 21.08 -2.47 5.76
CA LEU A 101 20.10 -2.98 6.74
C LEU A 101 20.10 -4.52 6.74
N ALA A 102 20.04 -5.15 5.57
CA ALA A 102 20.07 -6.60 5.44
C ALA A 102 21.38 -7.22 5.95
N THR A 103 22.53 -6.63 5.59
CA THR A 103 23.84 -7.18 5.95
C THR A 103 24.22 -6.98 7.40
N HIS A 104 23.76 -5.91 8.07
CA HIS A 104 24.16 -5.58 9.45
C HIS A 104 23.09 -5.94 10.50
N HIS A 105 21.80 -5.97 10.10
CA HIS A 105 20.70 -6.26 11.02
C HIS A 105 19.89 -7.51 10.62
N GLY A 106 20.28 -8.17 9.54
CA GLY A 106 19.66 -9.41 9.06
C GLY A 106 18.47 -9.21 8.12
N GLU A 107 18.23 -10.23 7.31
CA GLU A 107 17.18 -10.21 6.27
C GLU A 107 15.76 -10.05 6.86
N ASP A 108 15.50 -10.58 8.05
CA ASP A 108 14.19 -10.46 8.71
C ASP A 108 13.85 -9.00 9.03
N LEU A 109 14.82 -8.21 9.50
CA LEU A 109 14.61 -6.79 9.78
C LEU A 109 14.45 -6.02 8.48
N ALA A 110 15.27 -6.31 7.46
CA ALA A 110 15.17 -5.69 6.15
C ALA A 110 13.81 -5.98 5.49
N MET A 111 13.31 -7.21 5.59
CA MET A 111 11.99 -7.58 5.07
C MET A 111 10.85 -6.87 5.83
N ARG A 112 10.94 -6.75 7.16
CA ARG A 112 9.97 -5.97 7.95
C ARG A 112 9.97 -4.50 7.53
N ALA A 113 11.14 -3.91 7.30
CA ALA A 113 11.29 -2.53 6.84
C ALA A 113 10.59 -2.31 5.49
N ARG A 114 10.85 -3.17 4.51
CA ARG A 114 10.21 -3.16 3.19
C ARG A 114 8.69 -3.28 3.30
N ASN A 115 8.19 -4.24 4.07
CA ASN A 115 6.75 -4.47 4.28
C ASN A 115 6.06 -3.27 4.96
N VAL A 116 6.73 -2.61 5.90
CA VAL A 116 6.20 -1.40 6.55
C VAL A 116 6.17 -0.25 5.57
N LEU A 117 7.25 -0.04 4.81
CA LEU A 117 7.31 1.00 3.78
C LEU A 117 6.22 0.79 2.73
N GLU A 118 6.10 -0.40 2.17
CA GLU A 118 5.08 -0.75 1.18
C GLU A 118 3.66 -0.44 1.68
N ARG A 119 3.29 -0.93 2.86
CA ARG A 119 1.96 -0.68 3.44
C ARG A 119 1.66 0.80 3.62
N ARG A 120 2.61 1.59 4.14
CA ARG A 120 2.43 3.03 4.37
C ARG A 120 2.34 3.80 3.06
N THR A 121 3.18 3.43 2.10
CA THR A 121 3.16 4.03 0.76
C THR A 121 1.85 3.75 0.05
N LEU A 122 1.37 2.50 0.06
CA LEU A 122 0.09 2.12 -0.53
C LEU A 122 -1.10 2.82 0.14
N ALA A 123 -1.07 2.96 1.47
CA ALA A 123 -2.12 3.67 2.19
C ALA A 123 -2.17 5.17 1.80
N ALA A 124 -1.01 5.82 1.65
CA ALA A 124 -0.92 7.19 1.18
C ALA A 124 -1.35 7.34 -0.29
N ALA A 125 -0.93 6.40 -1.16
CA ALA A 125 -1.21 6.41 -2.58
C ALA A 125 -2.71 6.20 -2.90
N ASN A 126 -3.35 5.26 -2.21
CA ASN A 126 -4.79 4.99 -2.38
C ASN A 126 -5.65 6.21 -2.01
N ALA A 127 -5.22 6.98 -1.02
CA ALA A 127 -5.92 8.21 -0.62
C ALA A 127 -5.83 9.33 -1.69
N ASN A 128 -4.84 9.27 -2.58
CA ASN A 128 -4.58 10.27 -3.61
C ASN A 128 -4.83 9.76 -5.04
N GLY A 129 -5.55 8.66 -5.21
CA GLY A 129 -6.02 8.20 -6.52
C GLY A 129 -4.93 7.60 -7.41
N VAL A 130 -4.03 6.80 -6.83
CA VAL A 130 -3.02 6.05 -7.58
C VAL A 130 -3.64 5.23 -8.73
N THR A 131 -3.04 5.29 -9.92
CA THR A 131 -3.49 4.60 -11.12
C THR A 131 -2.78 3.27 -11.36
N PHE A 132 -1.51 3.17 -10.91
CA PHE A 132 -0.69 1.97 -11.03
C PHE A 132 0.33 1.90 -9.91
N VAL A 133 0.68 0.68 -9.49
CA VAL A 133 1.73 0.41 -8.49
C VAL A 133 2.56 -0.77 -8.94
N GLU A 134 3.87 -0.63 -8.86
CA GLU A 134 4.84 -1.69 -9.09
C GLU A 134 5.83 -1.75 -7.93
N ASN A 135 6.04 -2.94 -7.37
CA ASN A 135 7.04 -3.16 -6.33
C ASN A 135 8.41 -3.34 -6.97
N THR A 136 9.42 -2.62 -6.48
CA THR A 136 10.80 -2.63 -7.00
C THR A 136 11.78 -3.37 -6.11
N GLY A 137 11.27 -4.09 -5.10
CA GLY A 137 12.07 -4.85 -4.15
C GLY A 137 12.24 -4.12 -2.81
N ASP A 138 12.98 -3.05 -2.76
CA ASP A 138 13.21 -2.22 -1.58
C ASP A 138 12.40 -0.90 -1.60
N GLY A 139 11.60 -0.72 -2.65
CA GLY A 139 10.72 0.43 -2.83
C GLY A 139 9.54 0.14 -3.72
N CYS A 140 8.95 1.17 -4.26
CA CYS A 140 7.86 1.06 -5.23
C CYS A 140 7.84 2.23 -6.21
N MET A 141 7.31 1.94 -7.40
CA MET A 141 6.97 2.91 -8.42
C MET A 141 5.44 3.00 -8.54
N MET A 142 4.93 4.21 -8.59
CA MET A 142 3.50 4.48 -8.69
C MET A 142 3.24 5.54 -9.74
N THR A 143 2.08 5.47 -10.38
CA THR A 143 1.64 6.55 -11.26
C THR A 143 0.33 7.18 -10.79
N PHE A 144 0.16 8.45 -11.12
CA PHE A 144 -0.97 9.28 -10.70
C PHE A 144 -1.47 10.15 -11.85
N PRO A 145 -2.75 10.53 -11.84
CA PRO A 145 -3.32 11.39 -12.88
C PRO A 145 -2.80 12.84 -12.81
N SER A 146 -2.17 13.25 -11.70
CA SER A 146 -1.62 14.61 -11.54
C SER A 146 -0.35 14.60 -10.68
N VAL A 147 0.51 15.57 -10.89
CA VAL A 147 1.73 15.79 -10.08
C VAL A 147 1.37 16.11 -8.63
N LEU A 148 0.30 16.86 -8.39
CA LEU A 148 -0.16 17.17 -7.03
C LEU A 148 -0.51 15.90 -6.24
N ALA A 149 -1.20 14.94 -6.85
CA ALA A 149 -1.54 13.68 -6.22
C ALA A 149 -0.28 12.86 -5.83
N ALA A 150 0.72 12.81 -6.72
CA ALA A 150 2.01 12.18 -6.45
C ALA A 150 2.77 12.88 -5.33
N ALA A 151 2.85 14.21 -5.37
CA ALA A 151 3.54 15.05 -4.38
C ALA A 151 2.90 14.94 -2.98
N LEU A 152 1.57 15.00 -2.89
CA LEU A 152 0.82 14.82 -1.65
C LEU A 152 1.01 13.40 -1.07
N THR A 153 1.12 12.39 -1.93
CA THR A 153 1.41 11.01 -1.50
C THR A 153 2.78 10.92 -0.85
N ALA A 154 3.82 11.44 -1.52
CA ALA A 154 5.18 11.46 -0.99
C ALA A 154 5.27 12.25 0.32
N ARG A 155 4.64 13.44 0.40
CA ARG A 155 4.57 14.26 1.62
C ARG A 155 3.91 13.50 2.77
N LYS A 156 2.75 12.90 2.53
CA LYS A 156 2.01 12.12 3.55
C LYS A 156 2.81 10.93 4.05
N LEU A 157 3.56 10.26 3.16
CA LEU A 157 4.45 9.17 3.55
C LEU A 157 5.54 9.65 4.51
N LEU A 158 6.29 10.71 4.14
CA LEU A 158 7.39 11.22 4.97
C LEU A 158 6.89 11.77 6.30
N GLN A 159 5.81 12.54 6.31
CA GLN A 159 5.17 13.00 7.55
C GLN A 159 4.73 11.83 8.41
N GLY A 160 4.12 10.80 7.83
CA GLY A 160 3.71 9.61 8.55
C GLY A 160 4.88 8.80 9.14
N LEU A 161 6.03 8.76 8.46
CA LEU A 161 7.24 8.11 8.97
C LEU A 161 7.86 8.91 10.13
N ARG A 162 7.85 10.26 10.06
CA ARG A 162 8.33 11.15 11.12
C ARG A 162 7.42 11.13 12.35
N ASP A 163 6.12 11.33 12.15
CA ASP A 163 5.16 11.54 13.23
C ASP A 163 4.81 10.23 13.97
N ARG A 164 4.90 9.12 13.28
CA ARG A 164 4.68 7.77 13.82
C ARG A 164 5.74 6.82 13.26
N PRO A 165 6.98 6.92 13.75
CA PRO A 165 8.05 6.04 13.31
C PRO A 165 7.67 4.59 13.58
N PRO A 166 7.92 3.66 12.64
CA PRO A 166 7.67 2.25 12.90
C PRO A 166 8.65 1.71 13.94
N GLU A 167 8.16 0.85 14.81
CA GLU A 167 9.00 0.14 15.76
C GLU A 167 9.86 -0.89 15.00
N MET A 168 11.13 -0.57 14.82
CA MET A 168 12.11 -1.41 14.15
C MET A 168 13.15 -1.99 15.12
N ALA A 169 12.84 -1.98 16.44
CA ALA A 169 13.79 -2.44 17.47
C ALA A 169 14.15 -3.94 17.35
N PRO A 170 15.43 -4.32 17.47
CA PRO A 170 16.56 -3.41 17.50
C PRO A 170 16.98 -3.02 16.09
N GLY A 171 16.81 -1.77 15.69
CA GLY A 171 17.18 -1.32 14.35
C GLY A 171 17.05 0.19 14.14
N PRO A 172 17.60 0.71 13.04
CA PRO A 172 17.55 2.12 12.71
C PRO A 172 16.13 2.57 12.30
N SER A 173 15.90 3.88 12.29
CA SER A 173 14.69 4.48 11.73
C SER A 173 14.59 4.23 10.23
N LEU A 174 13.37 4.11 9.72
CA LEU A 174 13.13 4.02 8.27
C LEU A 174 13.35 5.39 7.62
N GLU A 175 14.29 5.43 6.70
CA GLU A 175 14.59 6.59 5.89
C GLU A 175 14.34 6.28 4.43
N VAL A 176 13.80 7.24 3.69
CA VAL A 176 13.40 7.03 2.29
C VAL A 176 13.92 8.13 1.39
N ARG A 177 14.10 7.78 0.12
CA ARG A 177 14.28 8.73 -0.98
C ARG A 177 13.07 8.64 -1.88
N SER A 178 12.62 9.76 -2.38
CA SER A 178 11.55 9.78 -3.37
C SER A 178 11.78 10.83 -4.44
N ALA A 179 11.24 10.54 -5.63
CA ALA A 179 11.26 11.47 -6.74
C ALA A 179 9.93 11.44 -7.50
N VAL A 180 9.53 12.60 -7.98
CA VAL A 180 8.35 12.78 -8.83
C VAL A 180 8.81 13.30 -10.19
N THR A 181 8.37 12.65 -11.25
CA THR A 181 8.54 13.11 -12.63
C THR A 181 7.19 13.16 -13.34
N TYR A 182 7.09 13.93 -14.40
CA TYR A 182 5.86 14.08 -15.17
C TYR A 182 6.13 13.98 -16.66
N GLY A 183 5.26 13.29 -17.40
CA GLY A 183 5.40 13.19 -18.84
C GLY A 183 4.76 11.96 -19.46
N GLN A 184 5.17 11.69 -20.70
CA GLN A 184 4.66 10.57 -21.48
C GLN A 184 5.12 9.22 -20.94
N ILE A 185 4.18 8.30 -20.85
CA ILE A 185 4.38 6.91 -20.43
C ILE A 185 3.76 6.01 -21.50
N LEU A 186 4.48 4.96 -21.88
CA LEU A 186 3.98 3.92 -22.76
C LEU A 186 3.22 2.90 -21.92
N LEU A 187 1.97 2.66 -22.31
CA LEU A 187 1.11 1.64 -21.74
C LEU A 187 1.12 0.41 -22.65
N ASP A 188 1.54 -0.74 -22.13
CA ASP A 188 1.44 -1.98 -22.90
C ASP A 188 0.03 -2.60 -22.79
N ALA A 189 -0.21 -3.67 -23.56
CA ALA A 189 -1.50 -4.38 -23.58
C ALA A 189 -1.86 -5.03 -22.22
N ARG A 190 -0.92 -5.14 -21.28
CA ARG A 190 -1.13 -5.66 -19.91
C ARG A 190 -1.40 -4.54 -18.92
N GLY A 191 -1.25 -3.29 -19.33
CA GLY A 191 -1.37 -2.10 -18.49
C GLY A 191 -0.07 -1.77 -17.73
N ALA A 192 1.05 -2.41 -18.06
CA ALA A 192 2.34 -2.04 -17.51
C ALA A 192 2.82 -0.72 -18.10
N ARG A 193 3.54 0.05 -17.30
CA ARG A 193 4.04 1.36 -17.64
C ARG A 193 5.51 1.29 -17.99
N HIS A 194 5.88 1.93 -19.10
CA HIS A 194 7.26 1.96 -19.60
C HIS A 194 7.61 3.37 -20.10
N GLY A 195 8.89 3.67 -20.17
CA GLY A 195 9.34 4.88 -20.84
C GLY A 195 10.36 5.72 -20.10
N ALA A 196 10.78 6.80 -20.76
CA ALA A 196 11.83 7.67 -20.27
C ALA A 196 11.42 8.38 -18.95
N THR A 197 10.15 8.77 -18.81
CA THR A 197 9.62 9.42 -17.60
C THR A 197 9.82 8.55 -16.36
N ILE A 198 9.56 7.25 -16.46
CA ILE A 198 9.77 6.30 -15.36
C ILE A 198 11.26 6.14 -15.05
N ASN A 199 12.07 5.93 -16.09
CA ASN A 199 13.52 5.82 -15.92
C ASN A 199 14.13 7.08 -15.27
N LYS A 200 13.62 8.27 -15.66
CA LYS A 200 14.04 9.56 -15.09
C LYS A 200 13.72 9.63 -13.59
N ALA A 201 12.54 9.15 -13.16
CA ALA A 201 12.17 9.11 -11.75
C ALA A 201 13.17 8.30 -10.91
N PHE A 202 13.56 7.10 -11.36
CA PHE A 202 14.56 6.29 -10.67
C PHE A 202 15.94 6.94 -10.65
N ARG A 203 16.36 7.59 -11.75
CA ARG A 203 17.64 8.31 -11.79
C ARG A 203 17.66 9.50 -10.86
N LEU A 204 16.57 10.27 -10.83
CA LEU A 204 16.40 11.41 -9.96
C LEU A 204 16.34 11.00 -8.47
N MET A 205 15.64 9.92 -8.16
CA MET A 205 15.56 9.37 -6.81
C MET A 205 16.94 8.97 -6.28
N GLY A 206 17.76 8.35 -7.12
CA GLY A 206 19.11 7.88 -6.77
C GLY A 206 20.22 8.93 -6.93
N VAL A 207 19.89 10.18 -7.30
CA VAL A 207 20.94 11.20 -7.48
C VAL A 207 21.60 11.55 -6.13
N SER A 208 22.91 11.63 -6.12
CA SER A 208 23.69 12.01 -4.94
C SER A 208 24.04 13.50 -4.96
N SER A 209 24.40 14.06 -3.82
CA SER A 209 24.71 15.49 -3.66
C SER A 209 25.86 15.96 -4.54
N ASP A 210 26.83 15.10 -4.83
CA ASP A 210 27.98 15.37 -5.68
C ASP A 210 27.65 15.44 -7.20
N ALA A 211 26.50 14.93 -7.61
CA ALA A 211 26.04 15.01 -8.99
C ALA A 211 25.55 16.42 -9.39
N PHE A 212 25.31 17.30 -8.43
CA PHE A 212 24.84 18.65 -8.68
C PHE A 212 26.00 19.58 -9.06
N VAL A 213 25.81 20.30 -10.15
CA VAL A 213 26.79 21.29 -10.63
C VAL A 213 26.53 22.65 -10.00
N VAL A 214 27.61 23.36 -9.76
CA VAL A 214 27.54 24.76 -9.33
C VAL A 214 27.39 25.65 -10.58
N VAL A 215 26.30 26.40 -10.65
CA VAL A 215 26.09 27.41 -11.69
C VAL A 215 26.12 28.78 -11.03
N GLU A 216 26.96 29.63 -11.52
CA GLU A 216 27.11 30.99 -10.96
C GLU A 216 25.83 31.81 -11.18
N GLY A 217 25.32 32.41 -10.10
CA GLY A 217 24.09 33.22 -10.13
C GLY A 217 22.78 32.41 -9.96
N GLU A 218 22.84 31.10 -9.83
CA GLU A 218 21.64 30.30 -9.52
C GLU A 218 21.48 30.07 -8.00
N GLU A 219 20.26 30.28 -7.50
CA GLU A 219 19.88 29.89 -6.14
C GLU A 219 19.83 28.36 -6.04
N ARG A 220 20.46 27.84 -5.02
CA ARG A 220 20.43 26.42 -4.71
C ARG A 220 20.37 26.18 -3.20
N LEU A 221 19.95 24.98 -2.80
CA LEU A 221 20.08 24.56 -1.41
C LEU A 221 21.56 24.49 -1.01
N THR A 222 21.88 25.05 0.15
CA THR A 222 23.23 25.01 0.72
C THR A 222 23.63 23.58 1.07
N GLU A 223 22.66 22.78 1.55
CA GLU A 223 22.82 21.39 1.89
C GLU A 223 21.74 20.55 1.20
N ILE A 224 22.16 19.59 0.40
CA ILE A 224 21.26 18.70 -0.34
C ILE A 224 21.05 17.43 0.50
N PRO A 225 19.83 17.16 0.98
CA PRO A 225 19.59 15.99 1.82
C PRO A 225 19.73 14.70 1.03
N ASP A 226 20.44 13.71 1.58
CA ASP A 226 20.59 12.38 0.98
C ASP A 226 19.42 11.44 1.29
N ARG A 227 18.60 11.79 2.27
CA ARG A 227 17.49 10.98 2.79
C ARG A 227 16.31 11.84 3.19
N ASN A 228 15.15 11.21 3.34
CA ASN A 228 13.89 11.85 3.72
C ASN A 228 13.58 13.06 2.85
N ARG A 229 13.76 12.89 1.52
CA ARG A 229 13.61 13.94 0.51
C ARG A 229 12.61 13.55 -0.57
N ILE A 230 12.03 14.57 -1.17
CA ILE A 230 11.12 14.44 -2.32
C ILE A 230 11.66 15.37 -3.41
N PHE A 231 12.30 14.82 -4.43
CA PHE A 231 12.79 15.58 -5.57
C PHE A 231 11.76 15.58 -6.69
N LEU A 232 11.67 16.71 -7.40
CA LEU A 232 10.87 16.87 -8.59
C LEU A 232 11.77 17.22 -9.75
N ASP A 233 11.49 16.65 -10.92
CA ASP A 233 12.10 17.14 -12.15
C ASP A 233 11.40 18.44 -12.62
N GLU A 234 11.99 19.08 -13.63
CA GLU A 234 11.51 20.35 -14.16
C GLU A 234 10.07 20.26 -14.67
N ASP A 235 9.71 19.18 -15.35
CA ASP A 235 8.37 18.98 -15.90
C ASP A 235 7.34 18.86 -14.79
N ALA A 236 7.64 18.09 -13.75
CA ALA A 236 6.78 17.96 -12.56
C ALA A 236 6.69 19.27 -11.78
N ALA A 237 7.81 19.99 -11.57
CA ALA A 237 7.81 21.26 -10.86
C ALA A 237 6.99 22.34 -11.61
N ASN A 238 7.08 22.38 -12.93
CA ASN A 238 6.33 23.31 -13.76
C ASN A 238 4.82 22.99 -13.77
N GLU A 239 4.45 21.71 -13.87
CA GLU A 239 3.04 21.25 -13.85
C GLU A 239 2.39 21.53 -12.50
N LEU A 240 3.15 21.41 -11.40
CA LEU A 240 2.66 21.69 -10.06
C LEU A 240 2.38 23.19 -9.86
N GLY A 241 3.17 24.05 -10.49
CA GLY A 241 3.02 25.50 -10.41
C GLY A 241 3.05 26.05 -8.98
N SER A 242 2.22 27.07 -8.70
CA SER A 242 2.05 27.67 -7.37
C SER A 242 0.94 27.02 -6.54
N ALA A 243 0.71 25.73 -6.74
CA ALA A 243 -0.33 24.97 -6.05
C ALA A 243 -0.06 24.86 -4.53
N GLU A 244 -0.84 24.06 -3.85
CA GLU A 244 -0.92 23.85 -2.40
C GLU A 244 0.38 23.35 -1.71
N VAL A 245 1.51 23.38 -2.41
CA VAL A 245 2.80 22.86 -1.93
C VAL A 245 3.92 23.85 -2.23
N THR A 246 4.88 23.92 -1.32
CA THR A 246 6.07 24.76 -1.46
C THR A 246 7.21 23.94 -2.06
N LEU A 247 7.83 24.47 -3.11
CA LEU A 247 9.05 23.93 -3.69
C LEU A 247 10.25 24.81 -3.34
N SER A 248 11.40 24.16 -3.15
CA SER A 248 12.70 24.81 -2.97
C SER A 248 13.65 24.34 -4.07
N ARG A 249 14.37 25.24 -4.73
CA ARG A 249 15.34 24.91 -5.75
C ARG A 249 16.51 24.13 -5.14
N VAL A 250 16.76 22.89 -5.64
CA VAL A 250 17.93 22.11 -5.23
C VAL A 250 19.15 22.46 -6.05
N GLY A 251 18.98 22.61 -7.36
CA GLY A 251 20.05 22.92 -8.29
C GLY A 251 19.88 22.22 -9.63
N ILE A 252 21.00 22.06 -10.33
CA ILE A 252 21.06 21.45 -11.65
C ILE A 252 21.99 20.23 -11.58
N CYS A 253 21.58 19.10 -12.13
CA CYS A 253 22.38 17.88 -12.13
C CYS A 253 22.40 17.18 -13.49
N ARG A 254 23.35 16.26 -13.66
CA ARG A 254 23.33 15.29 -14.76
C ARG A 254 22.69 14.00 -14.30
N LEU A 255 21.78 13.46 -15.11
CA LEU A 255 21.15 12.16 -14.85
C LEU A 255 21.74 11.10 -15.80
N LYS A 256 22.17 9.98 -15.24
CA LYS A 256 22.76 8.89 -16.03
C LYS A 256 21.78 8.39 -17.10
N GLY A 257 22.21 8.43 -18.37
CA GLY A 257 21.39 7.98 -19.51
C GLY A 257 20.46 9.07 -20.08
N PHE A 258 20.52 10.29 -19.55
CA PHE A 258 19.81 11.44 -20.09
C PHE A 258 20.82 12.51 -20.55
N SER A 259 20.55 13.13 -21.68
CA SER A 259 21.38 14.21 -22.21
C SER A 259 21.12 15.52 -21.49
N GLY A 260 22.16 16.36 -21.40
CA GLY A 260 22.05 17.71 -20.84
C GLY A 260 22.05 17.77 -19.32
N PHE A 261 21.62 18.92 -18.85
CA PHE A 261 21.48 19.22 -17.43
C PHE A 261 19.98 19.27 -17.08
N HIS A 262 19.64 18.82 -15.88
CA HIS A 262 18.26 18.73 -15.40
C HIS A 262 18.11 19.54 -14.14
N ARG A 263 17.14 20.45 -14.15
CA ARG A 263 16.72 21.18 -12.97
C ARG A 263 16.02 20.27 -11.98
N VAL A 264 16.35 20.42 -10.72
CA VAL A 264 15.76 19.66 -9.63
C VAL A 264 15.24 20.63 -8.58
N ASP A 265 14.00 20.41 -8.20
CA ASP A 265 13.34 21.10 -7.09
C ASP A 265 13.01 20.07 -5.99
N ALA A 266 12.98 20.49 -4.73
CA ALA A 266 12.58 19.67 -3.60
C ALA A 266 11.23 20.16 -3.07
N LEU A 267 10.34 19.22 -2.77
CA LEU A 267 9.11 19.52 -2.04
C LEU A 267 9.44 19.74 -0.57
N VAL A 268 9.04 20.88 -0.03
CA VAL A 268 9.08 21.17 1.41
C VAL A 268 7.95 20.39 2.08
N TRP A 269 8.28 19.47 2.98
CA TRP A 269 7.31 18.55 3.59
C TRP A 269 7.29 18.62 5.12
N SER A 270 8.25 19.31 5.74
CA SER A 270 8.39 19.51 7.19
C SER A 270 7.40 20.55 7.74
#